data_5e9f88e8e39a378c1da8bac704bc7b84
#
_entry.id   5e9f88e8e39a378c1da8bac704bc7b84
#
_cell.length_a   1.000
_cell.length_b   1.000
_cell.length_c   1.000
_cell.angle_alpha   90.00
_cell.angle_beta   90.00
_cell.angle_gamma   90.00
#
_symmetry.space_group_name_H-M   'P 1'
#
loop_
_entity.id
_entity.type
_entity.pdbx_description
1 polymer ?
#
loop_
_entity_poly.entity_id
_entity_poly.type
_entity_poly.pdbx_seq_one_letter_code
_entity_poly.pdbx_strand_id
1 'polypeptide(L)'
;MQAQTAMAELVKQYEQLLKGEEPTVEKFAYQLAYNVIPHVDVFTDNGYTKEEMKMYNETRKIMHSDIEVSATCVRVPVMRAHSEATWVETERPVSVEEARKAFAEAEGASCRTNQRRKTIRCRCSSLEKTQFMWAVSVRISRTRTA
;
A
#
# COMPACT_ATOMS: atom_id res chain seq x y z
N MET A 1 -8.57 5.50 18.19
CA MET A 1 -9.34 4.40 18.82
C MET A 1 -9.55 3.19 17.90
N GLN A 2 -10.10 3.33 16.70
CA GLN A 2 -10.40 2.17 15.81
C GLN A 2 -9.16 1.35 15.42
N ALA A 3 -8.03 1.97 15.10
CA ALA A 3 -6.81 1.25 14.72
C ALA A 3 -6.22 0.38 15.85
N GLN A 4 -6.30 0.84 17.09
CA GLN A 4 -5.80 0.07 18.25
C GLN A 4 -6.66 -1.16 18.51
N THR A 5 -7.99 -1.06 18.33
CA THR A 5 -8.90 -2.19 18.50
C THR A 5 -8.74 -3.24 17.40
N ALA A 6 -8.50 -2.82 16.15
CA ALA A 6 -8.22 -3.73 15.05
C ALA A 6 -6.89 -4.48 15.22
N MET A 7 -5.85 -3.81 15.70
CA MET A 7 -4.57 -4.49 16.02
C MET A 7 -4.73 -5.50 17.16
N ALA A 8 -5.49 -5.14 18.19
CA ALA A 8 -5.76 -6.06 19.31
C ALA A 8 -6.55 -7.30 18.84
N GLU A 9 -7.52 -7.12 17.96
CA GLU A 9 -8.25 -8.24 17.36
C GLU A 9 -7.34 -9.16 16.56
N LEU A 10 -6.42 -8.61 15.74
CA LEU A 10 -5.47 -9.42 14.98
C LEU A 10 -4.59 -10.27 15.92
N VAL A 11 -4.08 -9.70 17.01
CA VAL A 11 -3.29 -10.43 18.01
C VAL A 11 -4.14 -11.54 18.64
N LYS A 12 -5.36 -11.21 19.06
CA LYS A 12 -6.30 -12.18 19.65
C LYS A 12 -6.60 -13.33 18.69
N GLN A 13 -6.80 -13.06 17.39
CA GLN A 13 -6.99 -14.09 16.38
C GLN A 13 -5.79 -15.05 16.31
N TYR A 14 -4.56 -14.54 16.33
CA TYR A 14 -3.37 -15.39 16.35
C TYR A 14 -3.29 -16.26 17.63
N GLU A 15 -3.58 -15.67 18.79
CA GLU A 15 -3.56 -16.41 20.06
C GLU A 15 -4.59 -17.53 20.09
N GLN A 16 -5.79 -17.28 19.58
CA GLN A 16 -6.87 -18.27 19.46
C GLN A 16 -6.49 -19.41 18.51
N LEU A 17 -6.02 -19.08 17.32
CA LEU A 17 -5.62 -20.08 16.33
C LEU A 17 -4.47 -20.96 16.81
N LEU A 18 -3.50 -20.40 17.55
CA LEU A 18 -2.40 -21.18 18.16
C LEU A 18 -2.88 -22.15 19.23
N LYS A 19 -4.02 -21.88 19.86
CA LYS A 19 -4.67 -22.78 20.84
C LYS A 19 -5.64 -23.77 20.19
N GLY A 20 -5.86 -23.68 18.88
CA GLY A 20 -6.88 -24.47 18.17
C GLY A 20 -8.30 -23.99 18.40
N GLU A 21 -8.46 -22.74 18.84
CA GLU A 21 -9.76 -22.09 19.05
C GLU A 21 -10.23 -21.37 17.78
N GLU A 22 -11.54 -21.18 17.62
CA GLU A 22 -12.11 -20.37 16.55
C GLU A 22 -11.76 -18.90 16.74
N PRO A 23 -11.26 -18.21 15.71
CA PRO A 23 -10.87 -16.81 15.81
C PRO A 23 -12.07 -15.88 15.89
N THR A 24 -12.01 -14.91 16.79
CA THR A 24 -13.02 -13.86 16.92
C THR A 24 -12.90 -12.87 15.76
N VAL A 25 -14.00 -12.59 15.07
CA VAL A 25 -14.10 -11.62 13.96
C VAL A 25 -15.14 -10.57 14.33
N GLU A 26 -14.71 -9.36 14.68
CA GLU A 26 -15.58 -8.26 15.14
C GLU A 26 -15.37 -6.95 14.36
N LYS A 27 -14.11 -6.62 14.06
CA LYS A 27 -13.72 -5.36 13.39
C LYS A 27 -13.38 -5.55 11.92
N PHE A 28 -12.91 -6.71 11.56
CA PHE A 28 -12.64 -7.07 10.18
C PHE A 28 -13.87 -7.74 9.56
N ALA A 29 -13.99 -7.70 8.24
CA ALA A 29 -15.05 -8.40 7.53
C ALA A 29 -14.89 -9.93 7.61
N TYR A 30 -13.64 -10.39 7.78
CA TYR A 30 -13.27 -11.81 7.84
C TYR A 30 -12.07 -11.98 8.78
N GLN A 31 -11.76 -13.23 9.13
CA GLN A 31 -10.51 -13.56 9.81
C GLN A 31 -9.32 -12.98 9.02
N LEU A 32 -8.48 -12.18 9.69
CA LEU A 32 -7.31 -11.59 9.08
C LEU A 32 -6.02 -12.38 9.37
N ALA A 33 -5.90 -13.00 10.55
CA ALA A 33 -4.75 -13.83 10.88
C ALA A 33 -4.61 -14.97 9.86
N TYR A 34 -3.39 -15.11 9.27
CA TYR A 34 -3.06 -16.04 8.18
C TYR A 34 -3.87 -15.85 6.89
N ASN A 35 -4.42 -14.67 6.64
CA ASN A 35 -5.26 -14.40 5.49
C ASN A 35 -4.92 -13.05 4.84
N VAL A 36 -5.44 -12.82 3.63
CA VAL A 36 -5.47 -11.54 2.94
C VAL A 36 -6.90 -11.25 2.50
N ILE A 37 -7.36 -10.01 2.73
CA ILE A 37 -8.75 -9.64 2.51
C ILE A 37 -8.82 -8.50 1.48
N PRO A 38 -9.20 -8.77 0.22
CA PRO A 38 -9.39 -7.75 -0.81
C PRO A 38 -10.75 -7.04 -0.66
N HIS A 39 -11.07 -6.65 0.56
CA HIS A 39 -12.32 -5.98 0.92
C HIS A 39 -12.01 -4.96 2.02
N VAL A 40 -11.71 -3.74 1.61
CA VAL A 40 -11.42 -2.63 2.52
C VAL A 40 -12.50 -1.58 2.36
N ASP A 41 -13.29 -1.38 3.42
CA ASP A 41 -14.52 -0.57 3.42
C ASP A 41 -15.66 -1.21 2.57
N VAL A 42 -16.74 -0.51 2.33
CA VAL A 42 -17.91 -0.99 1.60
C VAL A 42 -17.70 -0.89 0.08
N PHE A 43 -18.36 -1.76 -0.65
CA PHE A 43 -18.41 -1.68 -2.11
C PHE A 43 -19.29 -0.53 -2.57
N THR A 44 -18.89 0.09 -3.67
CA THR A 44 -19.65 1.10 -4.41
C THR A 44 -20.35 0.47 -5.62
N ASP A 45 -21.26 1.19 -6.25
CA ASP A 45 -22.09 0.67 -7.36
C ASP A 45 -21.26 0.24 -8.60
N ASN A 46 -20.03 0.73 -8.73
CA ASN A 46 -19.11 0.39 -9.80
C ASN A 46 -18.25 -0.87 -9.51
N GLY A 47 -18.49 -1.55 -8.37
CA GLY A 47 -17.76 -2.75 -7.97
C GLY A 47 -16.42 -2.51 -7.27
N TYR A 48 -15.97 -1.27 -7.16
CA TYR A 48 -14.80 -0.91 -6.33
C TYR A 48 -15.20 -0.67 -4.88
N THR A 49 -14.26 -0.85 -3.97
CA THR A 49 -14.44 -0.44 -2.58
C THR A 49 -14.25 1.08 -2.44
N LYS A 50 -14.81 1.66 -1.38
CA LYS A 50 -14.58 3.09 -1.08
C LYS A 50 -13.10 3.42 -0.91
N GLU A 51 -12.30 2.52 -0.35
CA GLU A 51 -10.86 2.74 -0.20
C GLU A 51 -10.15 2.81 -1.56
N GLU A 52 -10.52 1.95 -2.51
CA GLU A 52 -10.01 2.01 -3.88
C GLU A 52 -10.42 3.30 -4.61
N MET A 53 -11.66 3.73 -4.41
CA MET A 53 -12.13 5.01 -4.95
C MET A 53 -11.46 6.22 -4.29
N LYS A 54 -11.05 6.11 -3.03
CA LYS A 54 -10.18 7.13 -2.40
C LYS A 54 -8.83 7.23 -3.09
N MET A 55 -8.19 6.10 -3.40
CA MET A 55 -6.93 6.13 -4.15
C MET A 55 -7.08 6.86 -5.46
N TYR A 56 -8.14 6.58 -6.22
CA TYR A 56 -8.44 7.27 -7.46
C TYR A 56 -8.65 8.78 -7.27
N ASN A 57 -9.55 9.16 -6.36
CA ASN A 57 -9.97 10.56 -6.19
C ASN A 57 -8.89 11.41 -5.50
N GLU A 58 -8.27 10.89 -4.43
CA GLU A 58 -7.30 11.64 -3.63
C GLU A 58 -5.98 11.80 -4.39
N THR A 59 -5.54 10.82 -5.16
CA THR A 59 -4.35 10.95 -6.00
C THR A 59 -4.52 12.08 -6.99
N ARG A 60 -5.63 12.13 -7.72
CA ARG A 60 -5.92 13.19 -8.68
C ARG A 60 -6.00 14.56 -8.00
N LYS A 61 -6.66 14.63 -6.86
CA LYS A 61 -6.78 15.85 -6.05
C LYS A 61 -5.43 16.35 -5.55
N ILE A 62 -4.60 15.46 -5.01
CA ILE A 62 -3.28 15.82 -4.43
C ILE A 62 -2.29 16.20 -5.54
N MET A 63 -2.31 15.46 -6.64
CA MET A 63 -1.43 15.73 -7.78
C MET A 63 -1.91 16.89 -8.65
N HIS A 64 -3.12 17.44 -8.41
CA HIS A 64 -3.75 18.47 -9.23
C HIS A 64 -3.73 18.12 -10.73
N SER A 65 -4.00 16.87 -11.05
CA SER A 65 -3.87 16.31 -12.39
C SER A 65 -4.93 15.25 -12.65
N ASP A 66 -5.36 15.15 -13.91
CA ASP A 66 -6.32 14.14 -14.38
C ASP A 66 -5.67 12.79 -14.72
N ILE A 67 -4.62 12.43 -14.00
CA ILE A 67 -3.96 11.14 -14.17
C ILE A 67 -4.92 9.98 -13.96
N GLU A 68 -4.78 8.94 -14.77
CA GLU A 68 -5.53 7.71 -14.59
C GLU A 68 -4.91 6.85 -13.47
N VAL A 69 -5.76 6.40 -12.57
CA VAL A 69 -5.37 5.60 -11.41
C VAL A 69 -6.27 4.38 -11.30
N SER A 70 -5.66 3.22 -11.11
CA SER A 70 -6.36 2.01 -10.73
C SER A 70 -5.69 1.43 -9.50
N ALA A 71 -6.48 1.03 -8.51
CA ALA A 71 -5.97 0.49 -7.26
C ALA A 71 -6.75 -0.77 -6.87
N THR A 72 -6.05 -1.71 -6.26
CA THR A 72 -6.65 -2.83 -5.53
C THR A 72 -6.16 -2.75 -4.09
N CYS A 73 -7.08 -2.55 -3.16
CA CYS A 73 -6.76 -2.42 -1.75
C CYS A 73 -6.95 -3.75 -1.04
N VAL A 74 -5.91 -4.22 -0.38
CA VAL A 74 -5.90 -5.51 0.31
C VAL A 74 -5.47 -5.34 1.75
N ARG A 75 -6.24 -5.87 2.68
CA ARG A 75 -5.87 -5.93 4.08
C ARG A 75 -4.98 -7.15 4.32
N VAL A 76 -3.83 -6.94 4.94
CA VAL A 76 -2.83 -7.97 5.22
C VAL A 76 -2.57 -8.04 6.73
N PRO A 77 -2.16 -9.21 7.28
CA PRO A 77 -2.01 -9.44 8.70
C PRO A 77 -0.70 -8.86 9.24
N VAL A 78 -0.53 -7.56 9.10
CA VAL A 78 0.62 -6.82 9.62
C VAL A 78 0.20 -5.83 10.69
N MET A 79 1.03 -5.64 11.70
CA MET A 79 0.71 -4.79 12.85
C MET A 79 0.74 -3.30 12.51
N ARG A 80 1.55 -2.90 11.55
CA ARG A 80 1.75 -1.48 11.20
C ARG A 80 2.17 -1.32 9.75
N ALA A 81 1.90 -0.13 9.26
CA ALA A 81 2.30 0.36 7.96
C ALA A 81 1.47 -0.13 6.77
N HIS A 82 1.66 0.57 5.68
CA HIS A 82 1.12 0.22 4.37
C HIS A 82 2.27 -0.23 3.47
N SER A 83 1.96 -1.06 2.50
CA SER A 83 2.89 -1.45 1.45
C SER A 83 2.17 -1.33 0.12
N GLU A 84 2.84 -0.72 -0.86
CA GLU A 84 2.28 -0.52 -2.19
C GLU A 84 3.25 -1.05 -3.25
N ALA A 85 2.69 -1.70 -4.26
CA ALA A 85 3.38 -2.02 -5.50
C ALA A 85 2.77 -1.13 -6.58
N THR A 86 3.54 -0.15 -7.05
CA THR A 86 3.05 0.87 -7.97
C THR A 86 3.66 0.68 -9.35
N TRP A 87 2.80 0.71 -10.38
CA TRP A 87 3.18 0.80 -11.78
C TRP A 87 2.92 2.22 -12.24
N VAL A 88 3.90 2.81 -12.89
CA VAL A 88 3.80 4.19 -13.37
C VAL A 88 4.09 4.23 -14.86
N GLU A 89 3.18 4.85 -15.62
CA GLU A 89 3.41 5.26 -17.00
C GLU A 89 3.75 6.74 -17.00
N THR A 90 4.79 7.11 -17.72
CA THR A 90 5.30 8.49 -17.77
C THR A 90 5.22 9.02 -19.18
N GLU A 91 4.95 10.32 -19.36
CA GLU A 91 4.87 10.99 -20.66
C GLU A 91 6.16 10.89 -21.47
N ARG A 92 7.31 10.86 -20.78
CA ARG A 92 8.62 10.63 -21.39
C ARG A 92 9.29 9.40 -20.80
N PRO A 93 10.14 8.71 -21.55
CA PRO A 93 10.92 7.64 -21.00
C PRO A 93 11.76 8.12 -19.79
N VAL A 94 11.75 7.35 -18.72
CA VAL A 94 12.53 7.59 -17.51
C VAL A 94 13.44 6.40 -17.28
N SER A 95 14.73 6.65 -17.11
CA SER A 95 15.70 5.61 -16.78
C SER A 95 15.60 5.20 -15.31
N VAL A 96 16.11 4.02 -14.97
CA VAL A 96 16.18 3.56 -13.57
C VAL A 96 17.06 4.50 -12.74
N GLU A 97 18.11 5.06 -13.33
CA GLU A 97 19.02 5.99 -12.70
C GLU A 97 18.34 7.33 -12.38
N GLU A 98 17.56 7.87 -13.32
CA GLU A 98 16.76 9.09 -13.10
C GLU A 98 15.71 8.87 -12.01
N ALA A 99 15.01 7.74 -12.02
CA ALA A 99 14.04 7.39 -10.98
C ALA A 99 14.70 7.28 -9.59
N ARG A 100 15.86 6.62 -9.51
CA ARG A 100 16.63 6.51 -8.25
C ARG A 100 17.08 7.87 -7.73
N LYS A 101 17.55 8.73 -8.63
CA LYS A 101 17.95 10.09 -8.27
C LYS A 101 16.75 10.87 -7.74
N ALA A 102 15.63 10.85 -8.43
CA ALA A 102 14.41 11.53 -8.00
C ALA A 102 13.96 11.08 -6.59
N PHE A 103 13.97 9.77 -6.32
CA PHE A 103 13.60 9.25 -5.00
C PHE A 103 14.65 9.57 -3.92
N ALA A 104 15.92 9.65 -4.26
CA ALA A 104 16.98 10.00 -3.31
C ALA A 104 16.94 11.48 -2.92
N GLU A 105 16.50 12.35 -3.83
CA GLU A 105 16.38 13.79 -3.64
C GLU A 105 15.00 14.21 -3.09
N ALA A 106 14.01 13.31 -3.10
CA ALA A 106 12.67 13.60 -2.62
C ALA A 106 12.66 13.79 -1.10
N GLU A 107 12.13 14.93 -0.66
CA GLU A 107 11.99 15.24 0.76
C GLU A 107 11.07 14.22 1.45
N GLY A 108 11.46 13.75 2.64
CA GLY A 108 10.69 12.77 3.40
C GLY A 108 10.77 11.33 2.87
N ALA A 109 11.49 11.08 1.77
CA ALA A 109 11.69 9.74 1.24
C ALA A 109 13.10 9.22 1.58
N SER A 110 13.21 7.94 1.92
CA SER A 110 14.49 7.24 1.96
C SER A 110 14.48 6.06 1.00
N CYS A 111 15.45 6.06 0.08
CA CYS A 111 15.54 5.03 -0.94
C CYS A 111 16.48 3.91 -0.48
N ARG A 112 15.99 2.67 -0.45
CA ARG A 112 16.81 1.47 -0.29
C ARG A 112 16.75 0.67 -1.58
N THR A 113 17.87 0.62 -2.30
CA THR A 113 17.98 -0.18 -3.51
C THR A 113 18.60 -1.54 -3.19
N ASN A 114 17.98 -2.61 -3.67
CA ASN A 114 18.64 -3.91 -3.74
C ASN A 114 19.13 -4.11 -5.17
N GLN A 115 20.43 -3.88 -5.39
CA GLN A 115 21.05 -4.00 -6.71
C GLN A 115 20.88 -5.36 -7.35
N ARG A 116 20.81 -6.45 -6.56
CA ARG A 116 20.61 -7.82 -7.07
C ARG A 116 19.19 -8.04 -7.61
N ARG A 117 18.17 -7.32 -7.12
CA ARG A 117 16.77 -7.51 -7.50
C ARG A 117 16.21 -6.45 -8.43
N LYS A 118 16.97 -5.45 -8.84
CA LYS A 118 16.53 -4.30 -9.66
C LYS A 118 15.26 -3.62 -9.10
N THR A 119 15.08 -3.66 -7.79
CA THR A 119 13.90 -3.15 -7.10
C THR A 119 14.27 -1.90 -6.33
N ILE A 120 13.49 -0.85 -6.48
CA ILE A 120 13.59 0.38 -5.69
C ILE A 120 12.55 0.26 -4.57
N ARG A 121 12.99 0.39 -3.31
CA ARG A 121 12.10 0.52 -2.17
C ARG A 121 12.30 1.89 -1.56
N CYS A 122 11.26 2.71 -1.59
CA CYS A 122 11.26 3.99 -0.92
C CYS A 122 10.54 3.90 0.41
N ARG A 123 11.09 4.54 1.42
CA ARG A 123 10.51 4.66 2.75
C ARG A 123 10.25 6.14 3.01
N CYS A 124 9.03 6.50 3.30
CA CYS A 124 8.72 7.84 3.79
C CYS A 124 9.06 7.93 5.28
N SER A 125 9.92 8.89 5.68
CA SER A 125 10.45 9.03 7.03
C SER A 125 9.80 10.14 7.85
N SER A 126 8.69 10.69 7.39
CA SER A 126 8.00 11.74 8.15
C SER A 126 7.23 11.16 9.32
N LEU A 127 7.64 11.54 10.52
CA LEU A 127 7.03 11.40 11.84
C LEU A 127 7.65 10.32 12.75
N GLU A 128 8.33 10.83 13.76
CA GLU A 128 9.09 10.09 14.78
C GLU A 128 8.31 9.15 15.69
N LYS A 129 7.01 8.94 15.51
CA LYS A 129 6.21 8.04 16.39
C LYS A 129 5.26 7.10 15.70
N THR A 130 5.08 7.17 14.38
CA THR A 130 4.25 6.22 13.64
C THR A 130 5.04 5.79 12.40
N GLN A 131 5.73 4.66 12.48
CA GLN A 131 6.49 4.15 11.35
C GLN A 131 5.52 3.64 10.28
N PHE A 132 5.08 4.54 9.40
CA PHE A 132 4.50 4.13 8.13
C PHE A 132 5.64 3.71 7.22
N MET A 133 5.73 2.44 6.95
CA MET A 133 6.67 1.91 5.97
C MET A 133 5.91 1.74 4.65
N TRP A 134 6.12 2.66 3.73
CA TRP A 134 5.68 2.51 2.35
C TRP A 134 6.77 1.74 1.60
N ALA A 135 6.47 0.56 1.13
CA ALA A 135 7.32 -0.13 0.18
C ALA A 135 6.74 0.10 -1.21
N VAL A 136 7.29 1.07 -1.92
CA VAL A 136 6.93 1.32 -3.32
C VAL A 136 7.85 0.49 -4.19
N SER A 137 7.29 -0.43 -4.96
CA SER A 137 7.99 -1.09 -6.07
C SER A 137 7.55 -0.39 -7.35
N VAL A 138 8.41 0.46 -7.90
CA VAL A 138 8.13 1.15 -9.16
C VAL A 138 8.67 0.31 -10.30
N ARG A 139 7.81 -0.14 -11.21
CA ARG A 139 8.20 -0.66 -12.51
C ARG A 139 7.90 0.42 -13.55
N ILE A 140 8.94 0.92 -14.19
CA ILE A 140 8.81 1.88 -15.29
C ILE A 140 8.58 1.08 -16.56
N SER A 141 7.40 1.21 -17.18
CA SER A 141 7.16 0.66 -18.50
C SER A 141 7.74 1.60 -19.54
N ARG A 142 8.36 1.05 -20.59
CA ARG A 142 8.66 1.83 -21.79
C ARG A 142 7.30 2.10 -22.47
N THR A 143 7.01 3.37 -22.78
CA THR A 143 5.91 3.74 -23.67
C THR A 143 5.93 2.83 -24.89
N ARG A 144 4.82 2.15 -25.17
CA ARG A 144 4.60 1.56 -26.50
C ARG A 144 4.50 2.73 -27.46
N THR A 145 5.55 2.93 -28.25
CA THR A 145 5.41 3.67 -29.50
C THR A 145 4.47 2.85 -30.38
N ALA A 146 3.32 3.46 -30.70
CA ALA A 146 2.40 2.95 -31.72
C ALA A 146 3.08 2.91 -33.09
#